data_b8b67b39acdb8687d575bc070447b348
#
_entry.id   b8b67b39acdb8687d575bc070447b348
#
_cell.length_a   1.000
_cell.length_b   1.000
_cell.length_c   1.000
_cell.angle_alpha   90.00
_cell.angle_beta   90.00
_cell.angle_gamma   90.00
#
_symmetry.space_group_name_H-M   'P 1'
#
loop_
_entity.id
_entity.type
_entity.pdbx_description
1 polymer ?
#
loop_
_entity_poly.entity_id
_entity_poly.type
_entity_poly.pdbx_seq_one_letter_code
_entity_poly.pdbx_strand_id
1 'polypeptide(L)'
;MTDPDFGQFPLAPKGHAFEDFHAGQVFEHHWGRTLNAGDNTLFTTATLAFTPLYFNAEYARAHGHPDVLVHPLLVLCTVVGLSVEDLSEAGGPFLGVNEVSFERPVYPGDTLTARSAVVTARESESRRGFGIVTWRTEAQNQRGELVLRFERTNLVAKRAGR
;
A
#
# COMPACT_ATOMS: atom_id res chain seq x y z
N MET A 1 36.44 -17.58 4.69
CA MET A 1 35.55 -16.66 3.99
C MET A 1 35.61 -15.37 4.79
N THR A 2 36.17 -14.30 4.26
CA THR A 2 36.21 -13.00 4.96
C THR A 2 34.86 -12.32 4.82
N ASP A 3 34.38 -11.71 5.90
CA ASP A 3 33.13 -10.95 5.88
C ASP A 3 33.21 -9.82 4.84
N PRO A 4 32.10 -9.54 4.14
CA PRO A 4 32.08 -8.44 3.17
C PRO A 4 32.31 -7.09 3.87
N ASP A 5 33.15 -6.25 3.25
CA ASP A 5 33.35 -4.89 3.73
C ASP A 5 32.17 -4.00 3.36
N PHE A 6 31.21 -3.87 4.26
CA PHE A 6 30.01 -3.04 4.07
C PHE A 6 30.32 -1.56 3.86
N GLY A 7 31.49 -1.07 4.23
CA GLY A 7 31.90 0.31 4.00
C GLY A 7 32.18 0.64 2.52
N GLN A 8 32.32 -0.38 1.67
CA GLN A 8 32.52 -0.21 0.22
C GLN A 8 31.23 -0.23 -0.60
N PHE A 9 30.10 -0.54 0.03
CA PHE A 9 28.82 -0.52 -0.70
C PHE A 9 28.37 0.93 -0.93
N PRO A 10 27.95 1.28 -2.17
CA PRO A 10 27.43 2.63 -2.42
C PRO A 10 26.13 2.82 -1.64
N LEU A 11 26.02 3.95 -0.96
CA LEU A 11 24.77 4.35 -0.31
C LEU A 11 23.76 4.67 -1.40
N ALA A 12 22.71 3.83 -1.54
CA ALA A 12 21.57 4.15 -2.37
C ALA A 12 20.66 5.14 -1.63
N PRO A 13 20.33 6.31 -2.22
CA PRO A 13 19.33 7.19 -1.63
C PRO A 13 17.99 6.46 -1.60
N LYS A 14 17.34 6.41 -0.42
CA LYS A 14 16.05 5.76 -0.25
C LYS A 14 14.92 6.78 -0.24
N GLY A 15 13.85 6.43 -0.97
CA GLY A 15 12.63 7.22 -1.07
C GLY A 15 12.82 8.54 -1.81
N HIS A 16 11.70 9.15 -2.15
CA HIS A 16 11.64 10.39 -2.92
C HIS A 16 11.44 11.61 -2.01
N ALA A 17 12.04 12.76 -2.38
CA ALA A 17 11.73 14.04 -1.78
C ALA A 17 10.52 14.68 -2.47
N PHE A 18 9.96 15.73 -1.88
CA PHE A 18 8.79 16.42 -2.47
C PHE A 18 9.03 16.87 -3.91
N GLU A 19 10.24 17.33 -4.22
CA GLU A 19 10.63 17.83 -5.55
C GLU A 19 10.67 16.74 -6.64
N ASP A 20 10.64 15.48 -6.23
CA ASP A 20 10.65 14.34 -7.16
C ASP A 20 9.24 13.97 -7.65
N PHE A 21 8.18 14.57 -7.07
CA PHE A 21 6.80 14.31 -7.43
C PHE A 21 6.20 15.40 -8.29
N HIS A 22 5.56 14.99 -9.39
CA HIS A 22 4.79 15.90 -10.26
C HIS A 22 3.49 15.23 -10.71
N ALA A 23 2.44 16.03 -10.91
CA ALA A 23 1.14 15.52 -11.31
C ALA A 23 1.21 14.69 -12.60
N GLY A 24 0.53 13.56 -12.63
CA GLY A 24 0.51 12.62 -13.74
C GLY A 24 1.67 11.61 -13.76
N GLN A 25 2.67 11.74 -12.89
CA GLN A 25 3.75 10.77 -12.76
C GLN A 25 3.20 9.43 -12.25
N VAL A 26 3.68 8.31 -12.83
CA VAL A 26 3.24 6.96 -12.48
C VAL A 26 4.40 6.18 -11.87
N PHE A 27 4.11 5.42 -10.84
CA PHE A 27 5.00 4.48 -10.17
C PHE A 27 4.41 3.08 -10.28
N GLU A 28 5.15 2.15 -10.88
CA GLU A 28 4.85 0.71 -10.86
C GLU A 28 5.63 0.12 -9.67
N HIS A 29 4.91 -0.32 -8.63
CA HIS A 29 5.54 -0.89 -7.45
C HIS A 29 6.04 -2.30 -7.75
N HIS A 30 7.35 -2.52 -7.60
CA HIS A 30 8.00 -3.74 -8.10
C HIS A 30 7.73 -4.99 -7.25
N TRP A 31 7.29 -4.84 -6.00
CA TRP A 31 6.92 -5.95 -5.15
C TRP A 31 5.46 -6.33 -5.33
N GLY A 32 5.21 -7.64 -5.43
CA GLY A 32 3.88 -8.22 -5.22
C GLY A 32 3.83 -8.95 -3.88
N ARG A 33 2.63 -9.09 -3.30
CA ARG A 33 2.43 -9.85 -2.08
C ARG A 33 1.28 -10.84 -2.21
N THR A 34 1.55 -12.11 -1.93
CA THR A 34 0.52 -13.14 -1.77
C THR A 34 -0.04 -13.05 -0.35
N LEU A 35 -1.36 -12.86 -0.23
CA LEU A 35 -2.07 -12.92 1.04
C LEU A 35 -2.45 -14.38 1.35
N ASN A 36 -2.21 -14.81 2.58
CA ASN A 36 -2.50 -16.17 3.00
C ASN A 36 -3.52 -16.22 4.15
N ALA A 37 -4.02 -17.41 4.46
CA ALA A 37 -5.00 -17.61 5.52
C ALA A 37 -4.47 -17.16 6.91
N GLY A 38 -3.16 -17.28 7.16
CA GLY A 38 -2.52 -16.85 8.40
C GLY A 38 -2.55 -15.33 8.55
N ASP A 39 -2.25 -14.57 7.49
CA ASP A 39 -2.35 -13.10 7.46
C ASP A 39 -3.77 -12.67 7.84
N ASN A 40 -4.79 -13.31 7.23
CA ASN A 40 -6.19 -12.98 7.46
C ASN A 40 -6.65 -13.33 8.89
N THR A 41 -6.26 -14.50 9.39
CA THR A 41 -6.57 -14.94 10.75
C THR A 41 -5.95 -14.01 11.80
N LEU A 42 -4.67 -13.64 11.62
CA LEU A 42 -4.00 -12.71 12.51
C LEU A 42 -4.68 -11.35 12.53
N PHE A 43 -5.00 -10.81 11.34
CA PHE A 43 -5.65 -9.50 11.21
C PHE A 43 -7.04 -9.49 11.85
N THR A 44 -7.89 -10.48 11.54
CA THR A 44 -9.26 -10.56 12.06
C THR A 44 -9.29 -10.74 13.57
N THR A 45 -8.36 -11.54 14.13
CA THR A 45 -8.22 -11.72 15.57
C THR A 45 -7.76 -10.43 16.26
N ALA A 46 -6.72 -9.79 15.74
CA ALA A 46 -6.16 -8.57 16.33
C ALA A 46 -7.11 -7.37 16.28
N THR A 47 -7.98 -7.32 15.26
CA THR A 47 -8.94 -6.22 15.06
C THR A 47 -10.35 -6.54 15.56
N LEU A 48 -10.56 -7.72 16.15
CA LEU A 48 -11.87 -8.21 16.59
C LEU A 48 -12.93 -8.17 15.47
N ALA A 49 -12.53 -8.53 14.25
CA ALA A 49 -13.40 -8.52 13.09
C ALA A 49 -14.25 -9.80 13.06
N PHE A 50 -15.41 -9.78 13.71
CA PHE A 50 -16.28 -10.95 13.91
C PHE A 50 -17.27 -11.25 12.77
N THR A 51 -17.08 -10.69 11.59
CA THR A 51 -17.91 -11.05 10.42
C THR A 51 -17.50 -12.42 9.91
N PRO A 52 -18.41 -13.44 9.91
CA PRO A 52 -18.04 -14.82 9.60
C PRO A 52 -17.46 -15.02 8.20
N LEU A 53 -17.74 -14.16 7.25
CA LEU A 53 -17.16 -14.19 5.90
C LEU A 53 -15.62 -14.25 5.89
N TYR A 54 -14.95 -13.72 6.92
CA TYR A 54 -13.50 -13.61 6.97
C TYR A 54 -12.81 -14.76 7.71
N PHE A 55 -13.56 -15.65 8.41
CA PHE A 55 -12.95 -16.72 9.21
C PHE A 55 -13.72 -18.04 9.22
N ASN A 56 -14.93 -18.10 8.66
CA ASN A 56 -15.74 -19.32 8.58
C ASN A 56 -15.97 -19.71 7.12
N ALA A 57 -15.21 -20.69 6.65
CA ALA A 57 -15.26 -21.13 5.25
C ALA A 57 -16.63 -21.70 4.84
N GLU A 58 -17.31 -22.43 5.74
CA GLU A 58 -18.64 -22.97 5.45
C GLU A 58 -19.66 -21.83 5.31
N TYR A 59 -19.57 -20.82 6.16
CA TYR A 59 -20.41 -19.63 6.05
C TYR A 59 -20.15 -18.87 4.74
N ALA A 60 -18.88 -18.68 4.38
CA ALA A 60 -18.51 -18.00 3.13
C ALA A 60 -19.05 -18.76 1.90
N ARG A 61 -18.92 -20.10 1.87
CA ARG A 61 -19.45 -20.95 0.78
C ARG A 61 -20.97 -20.88 0.68
N ALA A 62 -21.67 -20.89 1.81
CA ALA A 62 -23.12 -20.74 1.85
C ALA A 62 -23.59 -19.37 1.31
N HIS A 63 -22.70 -18.37 1.28
CA HIS A 63 -22.96 -17.03 0.75
C HIS A 63 -22.34 -16.81 -0.65
N GLY A 64 -21.98 -17.89 -1.36
CA GLY A 64 -21.55 -17.83 -2.76
C GLY A 64 -20.07 -17.53 -2.99
N HIS A 65 -19.24 -17.62 -1.95
CA HIS A 65 -17.78 -17.46 -2.07
C HIS A 65 -17.07 -18.83 -2.10
N PRO A 66 -15.97 -18.97 -2.84
CA PRO A 66 -15.24 -20.25 -2.89
C PRO A 66 -14.50 -20.57 -1.57
N ASP A 67 -14.14 -19.57 -0.79
CA ASP A 67 -13.42 -19.66 0.50
C ASP A 67 -13.69 -18.41 1.34
N VAL A 68 -13.11 -18.32 2.54
CA VAL A 68 -13.13 -17.10 3.34
C VAL A 68 -12.57 -15.92 2.52
N LEU A 69 -13.15 -14.76 2.70
CA LEU A 69 -12.60 -13.54 2.09
C LEU A 69 -11.43 -13.01 2.93
N VAL A 70 -10.44 -12.45 2.28
CA VAL A 70 -9.45 -11.61 2.96
C VAL A 70 -10.14 -10.33 3.42
N HIS A 71 -9.92 -9.94 4.68
CA HIS A 71 -10.55 -8.75 5.24
C HIS A 71 -10.19 -7.50 4.41
N PRO A 72 -11.15 -6.68 3.97
CA PRO A 72 -10.89 -5.54 3.08
C PRO A 72 -9.83 -4.56 3.61
N LEU A 73 -9.82 -4.27 4.91
CA LEU A 73 -8.80 -3.41 5.50
C LEU A 73 -7.41 -4.05 5.51
N LEU A 74 -7.29 -5.38 5.57
CA LEU A 74 -6.00 -6.05 5.38
C LEU A 74 -5.51 -5.86 3.95
N VAL A 75 -6.40 -5.98 2.96
CA VAL A 75 -6.08 -5.69 1.54
C VAL A 75 -5.57 -4.26 1.40
N LEU A 76 -6.29 -3.28 1.96
CA LEU A 76 -5.89 -1.86 1.92
C LEU A 76 -4.52 -1.65 2.57
N CYS A 77 -4.30 -2.15 3.78
CA CYS A 77 -3.02 -2.02 4.48
C CYS A 77 -1.86 -2.65 3.70
N THR A 78 -2.10 -3.81 3.09
CA THR A 78 -1.10 -4.49 2.25
C THR A 78 -0.71 -3.64 1.05
N VAL A 79 -1.70 -3.09 0.33
CA VAL A 79 -1.46 -2.27 -0.87
C VAL A 79 -0.79 -0.94 -0.51
N VAL A 80 -1.16 -0.32 0.61
CA VAL A 80 -0.42 0.84 1.15
C VAL A 80 1.03 0.44 1.39
N GLY A 81 1.28 -0.72 2.02
CA GLY A 81 2.64 -1.23 2.28
C GLY A 81 3.47 -1.43 1.02
N LEU A 82 2.89 -2.00 -0.05
CA LEU A 82 3.55 -2.19 -1.34
C LEU A 82 4.03 -0.87 -1.98
N SER A 83 3.37 0.23 -1.68
CA SER A 83 3.66 1.55 -2.25
C SER A 83 4.61 2.41 -1.40
N VAL A 84 5.00 1.96 -0.20
CA VAL A 84 5.79 2.78 0.75
C VAL A 84 7.16 3.14 0.20
N GLU A 85 7.87 2.17 -0.39
CA GLU A 85 9.24 2.34 -0.87
C GLU A 85 9.36 3.50 -1.87
N ASP A 86 8.45 3.54 -2.85
CA ASP A 86 8.46 4.58 -3.87
C ASP A 86 7.87 5.92 -3.40
N LEU A 87 6.85 5.88 -2.52
CA LEU A 87 6.05 7.07 -2.25
C LEU A 87 6.36 7.74 -0.91
N SER A 88 6.76 6.99 0.11
CA SER A 88 6.83 7.54 1.47
C SER A 88 7.94 6.97 2.37
N GLU A 89 8.88 6.17 1.85
CA GLU A 89 9.97 5.62 2.66
C GLU A 89 10.86 6.71 3.26
N ALA A 90 11.02 7.84 2.57
CA ALA A 90 11.76 9.00 3.08
C ALA A 90 11.15 9.62 4.33
N GLY A 91 9.97 9.16 4.73
CA GLY A 91 9.25 9.63 5.90
C GLY A 91 8.34 10.81 5.61
N GLY A 92 7.50 11.09 6.60
CA GLY A 92 6.52 12.16 6.58
C GLY A 92 5.17 11.69 7.11
N PRO A 93 4.39 12.58 7.74
CA PRO A 93 3.10 12.22 8.29
C PRO A 93 2.12 11.74 7.22
N PHE A 94 1.48 10.61 7.51
CA PHE A 94 0.33 10.13 6.78
C PHE A 94 -0.89 10.99 7.14
N LEU A 95 -1.50 11.65 6.16
CA LEU A 95 -2.61 12.58 6.40
C LEU A 95 -3.98 11.92 6.25
N GLY A 96 -4.09 10.94 5.34
CA GLY A 96 -5.35 10.24 5.18
C GLY A 96 -5.44 9.39 3.91
N VAL A 97 -6.54 8.65 3.86
CA VAL A 97 -6.99 7.88 2.69
C VAL A 97 -8.41 8.30 2.35
N ASN A 98 -8.65 8.54 1.07
CA ASN A 98 -9.95 8.91 0.54
C ASN A 98 -10.31 8.02 -0.66
N GLU A 99 -11.55 8.10 -1.10
CA GLU A 99 -12.05 7.41 -2.30
C GLU A 99 -11.70 5.92 -2.35
N VAL A 100 -11.79 5.24 -1.20
CA VAL A 100 -11.52 3.80 -1.12
C VAL A 100 -12.66 3.03 -1.77
N SER A 101 -12.33 2.22 -2.77
CA SER A 101 -13.28 1.35 -3.46
C SER A 101 -12.70 -0.06 -3.58
N PHE A 102 -13.42 -1.04 -3.01
CA PHE A 102 -13.11 -2.46 -3.13
C PHE A 102 -13.91 -3.01 -4.30
N GLU A 103 -13.23 -3.25 -5.43
CA GLU A 103 -13.88 -3.60 -6.70
C GLU A 103 -14.20 -5.09 -6.80
N ARG A 104 -13.37 -5.94 -6.17
CA ARG A 104 -13.53 -7.39 -6.16
C ARG A 104 -13.10 -8.01 -4.85
N PRO A 105 -13.71 -9.12 -4.43
CA PRO A 105 -13.23 -9.89 -3.29
C PRO A 105 -11.82 -10.44 -3.56
N VAL A 106 -11.00 -10.47 -2.50
CA VAL A 106 -9.68 -11.08 -2.47
C VAL A 106 -9.76 -12.32 -1.58
N TYR A 107 -9.11 -13.41 -2.01
CA TYR A 107 -9.09 -14.68 -1.30
C TYR A 107 -7.67 -15.07 -0.88
N PRO A 108 -7.51 -15.91 0.16
CA PRO A 108 -6.21 -16.48 0.48
C PRO A 108 -5.58 -17.17 -0.74
N GLY A 109 -4.32 -16.85 -1.03
CA GLY A 109 -3.61 -17.28 -2.24
C GLY A 109 -3.58 -16.26 -3.36
N ASP A 110 -4.39 -15.19 -3.31
CA ASP A 110 -4.28 -14.11 -4.27
C ASP A 110 -2.99 -13.30 -4.05
N THR A 111 -2.32 -12.98 -5.14
CA THR A 111 -1.11 -12.14 -5.16
C THR A 111 -1.47 -10.76 -5.70
N LEU A 112 -1.25 -9.76 -4.88
CA LEU A 112 -1.54 -8.37 -5.23
C LEU A 112 -0.29 -7.67 -5.73
N THR A 113 -0.44 -6.90 -6.81
CA THR A 113 0.51 -5.90 -7.29
C THR A 113 -0.17 -4.55 -7.30
N ALA A 114 0.62 -3.47 -7.28
CA ALA A 114 0.06 -2.14 -7.21
C ALA A 114 0.82 -1.14 -8.09
N ARG A 115 0.11 -0.11 -8.53
CA ARG A 115 0.68 1.08 -9.18
C ARG A 115 0.05 2.32 -8.60
N SER A 116 0.77 3.44 -8.63
CA SER A 116 0.29 4.72 -8.13
C SER A 116 0.54 5.83 -9.14
N ALA A 117 -0.41 6.75 -9.27
CA ALA A 117 -0.27 7.97 -10.05
C ALA A 117 -0.35 9.19 -9.13
N VAL A 118 0.53 10.17 -9.31
CA VAL A 118 0.47 11.45 -8.60
C VAL A 118 -0.75 12.24 -9.11
N VAL A 119 -1.71 12.49 -8.22
CA VAL A 119 -2.89 13.32 -8.50
C VAL A 119 -2.55 14.80 -8.32
N THR A 120 -1.97 15.14 -7.16
CA THR A 120 -1.54 16.51 -6.85
C THR A 120 -0.24 16.50 -6.06
N ALA A 121 0.58 17.52 -6.30
CA ALA A 121 1.75 17.83 -5.49
C ALA A 121 1.78 19.36 -5.29
N ARG A 122 1.77 19.81 -4.04
CA ARG A 122 1.79 21.23 -3.69
C ARG A 122 2.60 21.49 -2.43
N GLU A 123 3.12 22.68 -2.28
CA GLU A 123 3.79 23.06 -1.03
C GLU A 123 2.82 23.11 0.15
N SER A 124 3.33 22.79 1.33
CA SER A 124 2.58 22.94 2.57
C SER A 124 2.67 24.38 3.06
N GLU A 125 1.53 25.05 3.22
CA GLU A 125 1.45 26.41 3.78
C GLU A 125 1.75 26.43 5.27
N SER A 126 1.35 25.38 6.00
CA SER A 126 1.47 25.30 7.46
C SER A 126 2.81 24.73 7.94
N ARG A 127 3.51 23.95 7.09
CA ARG A 127 4.78 23.31 7.45
C ARG A 127 5.87 23.62 6.43
N ARG A 128 6.72 24.60 6.76
CA ARG A 128 7.92 24.90 5.97
C ARG A 128 8.80 23.65 5.89
N GLY A 129 9.39 23.38 4.72
CA GLY A 129 10.23 22.19 4.47
C GLY A 129 9.46 20.95 4.08
N PHE A 130 8.13 21.05 3.87
CA PHE A 130 7.29 19.94 3.40
C PHE A 130 6.41 20.35 2.22
N GLY A 131 6.08 19.39 1.40
CA GLY A 131 4.97 19.45 0.46
C GLY A 131 3.87 18.46 0.85
N ILE A 132 2.73 18.61 0.22
CA ILE A 132 1.59 17.68 0.33
C ILE A 132 1.45 16.99 -1.03
N VAL A 133 1.50 15.66 -1.02
CA VAL A 133 1.34 14.86 -2.23
C VAL A 133 0.17 13.89 -2.04
N THR A 134 -0.69 13.84 -3.06
CA THR A 134 -1.78 12.87 -3.14
C THR A 134 -1.53 11.94 -4.31
N TRP A 135 -1.59 10.64 -4.04
CA TRP A 135 -1.47 9.58 -5.04
C TRP A 135 -2.76 8.79 -5.13
N ARG A 136 -3.19 8.46 -6.35
CA ARG A 136 -4.20 7.44 -6.61
C ARG A 136 -3.48 6.12 -6.82
N THR A 137 -3.79 5.13 -5.98
CA THR A 137 -3.23 3.79 -6.03
C THR A 137 -4.29 2.79 -6.48
N GLU A 138 -3.92 1.94 -7.42
CA GLU A 138 -4.71 0.83 -7.92
C GLU A 138 -3.96 -0.48 -7.65
N ALA A 139 -4.68 -1.49 -7.17
CA ALA A 139 -4.13 -2.83 -6.97
C ALA A 139 -4.87 -3.86 -7.83
N GLN A 140 -4.10 -4.78 -8.39
CA GLN A 140 -4.59 -5.89 -9.18
C GLN A 140 -4.17 -7.22 -8.56
N ASN A 141 -4.97 -8.27 -8.81
CA ASN A 141 -4.58 -9.63 -8.50
C ASN A 141 -3.73 -10.24 -9.61
N GLN A 142 -3.29 -11.50 -9.45
CA GLN A 142 -2.48 -12.23 -10.42
C GLN A 142 -3.16 -12.47 -11.78
N ARG A 143 -4.46 -12.19 -11.91
CA ARG A 143 -5.21 -12.27 -13.16
C ARG A 143 -5.35 -10.92 -13.87
N GLY A 144 -4.74 -9.86 -13.32
CA GLY A 144 -4.86 -8.49 -13.83
C GLY A 144 -6.22 -7.83 -13.51
N GLU A 145 -6.99 -8.41 -12.59
CA GLU A 145 -8.29 -7.87 -12.19
C GLU A 145 -8.10 -6.80 -11.11
N LEU A 146 -8.68 -5.62 -11.32
CA LEU A 146 -8.69 -4.55 -10.32
C LEU A 146 -9.46 -4.99 -9.08
N VAL A 147 -8.81 -4.97 -7.92
CA VAL A 147 -9.39 -5.38 -6.63
C VAL A 147 -9.60 -4.22 -5.68
N LEU A 148 -8.77 -3.19 -5.76
CA LEU A 148 -8.81 -2.04 -4.86
C LEU A 148 -8.30 -0.79 -5.58
N ARG A 149 -8.92 0.35 -5.31
CA ARG A 149 -8.36 1.68 -5.60
C ARG A 149 -8.62 2.64 -4.43
N PHE A 150 -7.73 3.59 -4.24
CA PHE A 150 -7.87 4.63 -3.23
C PHE A 150 -6.97 5.83 -3.54
N GLU A 151 -7.23 6.95 -2.90
CA GLU A 151 -6.31 8.08 -2.87
C GLU A 151 -5.66 8.19 -1.48
N ARG A 152 -4.34 8.34 -1.44
CA ARG A 152 -3.56 8.54 -0.22
C ARG A 152 -2.87 9.89 -0.27
N THR A 153 -2.90 10.61 0.85
CA THR A 153 -2.25 11.92 1.00
C THR A 153 -1.24 11.87 2.15
N ASN A 154 -0.01 12.32 1.87
CA ASN A 154 1.04 12.47 2.88
C ASN A 154 1.67 13.87 2.84
N LEU A 155 2.25 14.28 3.98
CA LEU A 155 3.32 15.26 3.97
C LEU A 155 4.61 14.59 3.52
N VAL A 156 5.33 15.21 2.60
CA VAL A 156 6.60 14.72 2.08
C VAL A 156 7.68 15.78 2.33
N ALA A 157 8.80 15.37 2.91
CA ALA A 157 9.89 16.28 3.20
C ALA A 157 10.54 16.82 1.92
N LYS A 158 10.88 18.10 1.90
CA LYS A 158 11.70 18.71 0.87
C LYS A 158 13.16 18.28 1.03
N ARG A 159 13.90 18.27 -0.07
CA ARG A 159 15.31 17.86 -0.11
C ARG A 159 16.21 18.67 0.83
N ALA A 160 15.96 19.96 0.96
CA ALA A 160 16.71 20.85 1.87
C ALA A 160 16.37 20.67 3.36
N GLY A 161 15.40 19.84 3.70
CA GLY A 161 14.97 19.56 5.09
C GLY A 161 15.33 18.16 5.58
N ARG A 162 16.16 17.44 4.83
CA ARG A 162 16.65 16.09 5.16
C ARG A 162 18.00 16.14 5.84
#